data_75ee83f2882047d50e2d89f1f6f06ca0
#
_entry.id   75ee83f2882047d50e2d89f1f6f06ca0
#
_cell.length_a   1.000
_cell.length_b   1.000
_cell.length_c   1.000
_cell.angle_alpha   90.00
_cell.angle_beta   90.00
_cell.angle_gamma   90.00
#
_symmetry.space_group_name_H-M   'P 1'
#
loop_
_entity.id
_entity.type
_entity.pdbx_description
1 polymer ?
#
loop_
_entity_poly.entity_id
_entity_poly.type
_entity_poly.pdbx_seq_one_letter_code
_entity_poly.pdbx_strand_id
1 'polypeptide(L)'
;MIFDTGLPSLTRRMLAATALALAATRAAEAQPARDPLPSWRDGAAKRAILDLVRRTTRERTPDFVPPAQRVATFDNDGTLWVEQPLYTQFIFAIDRLKEMAARDPSLAERPILKAAIDGDMRAVMAGGERGLAEIIAVTHAGMSQDAFNGIVTQWLGTARHPRFNRPFTQLIYQPMLEVMRLLRREGFAVWIVTGGGQEFVRAFSQPTYGVALDRVVGSIGKTEFRLLPDGKSELYRLPAIEAVDDGPGKPVGIGRFIGRRPTIAFGNSDGDIEMLQFATTSPGARLGLFVHHDDAVREYAYDRDTHIGRLDRGLTLAPAAGWTVISMKNDWLKIFPGG
;
A
#
# COMPACT_ATOMS: atom_id res chain seq x y z
N MET A 1 64.57 38.51 -40.54
CA MET A 1 63.98 37.17 -40.58
C MET A 1 62.55 37.30 -40.06
N ILE A 2 61.61 37.29 -40.96
CA ILE A 2 60.16 37.37 -40.61
C ILE A 2 59.61 35.97 -40.72
N PHE A 3 59.10 35.43 -39.62
CA PHE A 3 58.42 34.13 -39.62
C PHE A 3 56.93 34.36 -39.92
N ASP A 4 56.53 33.90 -41.10
CA ASP A 4 55.15 33.82 -41.55
C ASP A 4 54.49 32.57 -40.91
N THR A 5 53.48 32.79 -40.03
CA THR A 5 52.65 31.72 -39.44
C THR A 5 51.34 31.59 -40.19
N GLY A 6 51.36 30.89 -41.33
CA GLY A 6 50.17 30.56 -42.10
C GLY A 6 49.20 29.68 -41.32
N LEU A 7 48.03 30.19 -40.96
CA LEU A 7 46.90 29.42 -40.48
C LEU A 7 46.26 28.63 -41.63
N PRO A 8 45.96 27.31 -41.47
CA PRO A 8 45.33 26.53 -42.51
C PRO A 8 43.91 26.97 -42.74
N SER A 9 43.55 27.34 -43.99
CA SER A 9 42.19 27.67 -44.40
C SER A 9 41.28 26.45 -44.28
N LEU A 10 40.28 26.52 -43.41
CA LEU A 10 39.20 25.57 -43.30
C LEU A 10 38.41 25.51 -44.62
N THR A 11 38.47 24.39 -45.32
CA THR A 11 37.79 24.19 -46.59
C THR A 11 36.28 24.12 -46.40
N ARG A 12 35.47 24.60 -47.36
CA ARG A 12 33.99 24.55 -47.40
C ARG A 12 33.43 23.13 -47.11
N ARG A 13 34.20 22.11 -47.37
CA ARG A 13 33.82 20.68 -47.04
C ARG A 13 33.86 20.38 -45.53
N MET A 14 34.79 20.97 -44.75
CA MET A 14 34.83 20.79 -43.29
C MET A 14 33.69 21.55 -42.58
N LEU A 15 33.29 22.73 -43.07
CA LEU A 15 32.14 23.47 -42.55
C LEU A 15 30.81 22.75 -42.82
N ALA A 16 30.67 22.06 -43.96
CA ALA A 16 29.51 21.27 -44.27
C ALA A 16 29.41 19.98 -43.40
N ALA A 17 30.55 19.33 -43.12
CA ALA A 17 30.59 18.13 -42.25
C ALA A 17 30.27 18.50 -40.79
N THR A 18 30.72 19.61 -40.28
CA THR A 18 30.39 20.09 -38.92
C THR A 18 28.93 20.50 -38.78
N ALA A 19 28.34 21.11 -39.80
CA ALA A 19 26.91 21.45 -39.84
C ALA A 19 26.01 20.21 -39.88
N LEU A 20 26.40 19.14 -40.62
CA LEU A 20 25.67 17.87 -40.64
C LEU A 20 25.78 17.14 -39.30
N ALA A 21 26.92 17.16 -38.63
CA ALA A 21 27.11 16.56 -37.32
C ALA A 21 26.29 17.25 -36.21
N LEU A 22 26.17 18.61 -36.26
CA LEU A 22 25.29 19.35 -35.34
C LEU A 22 23.79 19.17 -35.64
N ALA A 23 23.41 18.88 -36.89
CA ALA A 23 22.02 18.58 -37.23
C ALA A 23 21.64 17.15 -36.79
N ALA A 24 22.56 16.17 -36.85
CA ALA A 24 22.34 14.81 -36.40
C ALA A 24 22.19 14.72 -34.88
N THR A 25 22.83 15.59 -34.10
CA THR A 25 22.67 15.62 -32.62
C THR A 25 21.38 16.28 -32.14
N ARG A 26 20.64 16.99 -33.04
CA ARG A 26 19.32 17.57 -32.69
C ARG A 26 18.13 16.68 -33.02
N ALA A 27 18.34 15.57 -33.73
CA ALA A 27 17.30 14.58 -34.02
C ALA A 27 17.45 13.31 -33.16
N ALA A 28 17.85 13.44 -31.93
CA ALA A 28 17.43 12.50 -30.90
C ALA A 28 15.94 12.78 -30.69
N GLU A 29 15.10 12.16 -31.51
CA GLU A 29 13.65 12.09 -31.29
C GLU A 29 13.46 11.72 -29.82
N ALA A 30 12.90 12.65 -29.04
CA ALA A 30 12.47 12.35 -27.70
C ALA A 30 11.49 11.18 -27.83
N GLN A 31 11.94 9.96 -27.50
CA GLN A 31 11.04 8.83 -27.44
C GLN A 31 9.81 9.28 -26.65
N PRO A 32 8.59 9.10 -27.16
CA PRO A 32 7.39 9.51 -26.45
C PRO A 32 7.49 8.96 -25.03
N ALA A 33 7.37 9.86 -24.03
CA ALA A 33 7.52 9.49 -22.64
C ALA A 33 6.58 8.31 -22.39
N ARG A 34 7.16 7.17 -22.01
CA ARG A 34 6.40 5.94 -21.79
C ARG A 34 5.32 6.21 -20.74
N ASP A 35 4.09 5.81 -21.01
CA ASP A 35 2.98 5.97 -20.08
C ASP A 35 3.38 5.43 -18.69
N PRO A 36 3.38 6.25 -17.63
CA PRO A 36 3.79 5.81 -16.30
C PRO A 36 2.77 4.87 -15.64
N LEU A 37 1.53 4.84 -16.14
CA LEU A 37 0.39 4.09 -15.62
C LEU A 37 -0.25 3.21 -16.71
N PRO A 38 0.49 2.27 -17.31
CA PRO A 38 0.03 1.51 -18.48
C PRO A 38 -1.13 0.53 -18.18
N SER A 39 -1.36 0.18 -16.90
CA SER A 39 -2.49 -0.65 -16.50
C SER A 39 -3.76 0.16 -16.19
N TRP A 40 -3.72 1.47 -16.37
CA TRP A 40 -4.85 2.36 -16.23
C TRP A 40 -5.45 2.74 -17.59
N ARG A 41 -6.77 2.78 -17.68
CA ARG A 41 -7.45 3.42 -18.80
C ARG A 41 -7.30 4.94 -18.72
N ASP A 42 -7.34 5.59 -19.88
CA ASP A 42 -7.36 7.05 -19.91
C ASP A 42 -8.73 7.56 -19.44
N GLY A 43 -8.78 7.97 -18.18
CA GLY A 43 -9.98 8.35 -17.47
C GLY A 43 -9.75 9.48 -16.47
N ALA A 44 -10.78 9.86 -15.75
CA ALA A 44 -10.72 10.93 -14.74
C ALA A 44 -9.75 10.60 -13.61
N ALA A 45 -9.76 9.36 -13.11
CA ALA A 45 -8.90 8.92 -12.02
C ALA A 45 -7.41 8.97 -12.39
N LYS A 46 -7.03 8.43 -13.56
CA LYS A 46 -5.65 8.53 -14.08
C LYS A 46 -5.20 9.97 -14.23
N ARG A 47 -6.05 10.82 -14.83
CA ARG A 47 -5.75 12.26 -15.01
C ARG A 47 -5.57 12.98 -13.68
N ALA A 48 -6.41 12.71 -12.68
CA ALA A 48 -6.30 13.33 -11.37
C ALA A 48 -4.96 13.02 -10.70
N ILE A 49 -4.51 11.76 -10.76
CA ILE A 49 -3.20 11.34 -10.22
C ILE A 49 -2.05 12.06 -10.96
N LEU A 50 -2.04 12.01 -12.30
CA LEU A 50 -0.99 12.63 -13.10
C LEU A 50 -0.96 14.16 -12.94
N ASP A 51 -2.13 14.80 -12.85
CA ASP A 51 -2.24 16.23 -12.64
C ASP A 51 -1.70 16.64 -11.27
N LEU A 52 -2.09 15.95 -10.19
CA LEU A 52 -1.54 16.19 -8.86
C LEU A 52 -0.01 16.09 -8.87
N VAL A 53 0.52 15.01 -9.42
CA VAL A 53 1.98 14.80 -9.48
C VAL A 53 2.62 15.96 -10.22
N ARG A 54 2.13 16.31 -11.41
CA ARG A 54 2.65 17.43 -12.20
C ARG A 54 2.62 18.75 -11.43
N ARG A 55 1.50 19.07 -10.76
CA ARG A 55 1.32 20.32 -9.99
C ARG A 55 2.26 20.40 -8.81
N THR A 56 2.41 19.30 -8.07
CA THR A 56 3.20 19.27 -6.83
C THR A 56 4.70 19.14 -7.06
N THR A 57 5.12 18.73 -8.27
CA THR A 57 6.55 18.54 -8.60
C THR A 57 7.12 19.69 -9.42
N ARG A 58 6.28 20.52 -10.07
CA ARG A 58 6.71 21.64 -10.89
C ARG A 58 7.16 22.80 -10.01
N GLU A 59 8.46 23.07 -10.00
CA GLU A 59 9.04 24.21 -9.28
C GLU A 59 8.45 25.56 -9.72
N ARG A 60 8.49 26.53 -8.82
CA ARG A 60 8.02 27.91 -9.02
C ARG A 60 6.53 28.02 -9.37
N THR A 61 5.73 27.09 -8.90
CA THR A 61 4.26 27.16 -8.95
C THR A 61 3.69 27.20 -7.54
N PRO A 62 2.47 27.74 -7.33
CA PRO A 62 1.83 27.80 -6.01
C PRO A 62 1.61 26.44 -5.35
N ASP A 63 1.50 25.38 -6.17
CA ASP A 63 1.23 24.01 -5.71
C ASP A 63 2.50 23.18 -5.47
N PHE A 64 3.69 23.76 -5.73
CA PHE A 64 4.94 23.02 -5.55
C PHE A 64 5.13 22.55 -4.11
N VAL A 65 5.40 21.27 -3.97
CA VAL A 65 5.73 20.65 -2.69
C VAL A 65 7.20 20.21 -2.74
N PRO A 66 8.07 20.68 -1.85
CA PRO A 66 9.46 20.24 -1.79
C PRO A 66 9.55 18.72 -1.60
N PRO A 67 10.52 18.00 -2.21
CA PRO A 67 10.63 16.54 -2.13
C PRO A 67 10.56 16.00 -0.69
N ALA A 68 11.24 16.67 0.27
CA ALA A 68 11.21 16.27 1.68
C ALA A 68 9.83 16.37 2.34
N GLN A 69 8.84 16.99 1.71
CA GLN A 69 7.48 17.16 2.21
C GLN A 69 6.45 16.34 1.42
N ARG A 70 6.85 15.69 0.31
CA ARG A 70 5.97 14.86 -0.50
C ARG A 70 5.72 13.52 0.20
N VAL A 71 4.52 13.34 0.73
CA VAL A 71 4.09 12.10 1.40
C VAL A 71 2.88 11.53 0.67
N ALA A 72 2.93 10.23 0.39
CA ALA A 72 1.83 9.46 -0.14
C ALA A 72 1.49 8.32 0.84
N THR A 73 0.22 8.18 1.20
CA THR A 73 -0.27 7.11 2.07
C THR A 73 -1.22 6.21 1.32
N PHE A 74 -1.10 4.92 1.59
CA PHE A 74 -1.92 3.86 1.02
C PHE A 74 -2.43 2.98 2.15
N ASP A 75 -3.73 2.72 2.19
CA ASP A 75 -4.21 1.56 2.90
C ASP A 75 -3.69 0.29 2.22
N ASN A 76 -3.79 -0.86 2.90
CA ASN A 76 -3.27 -2.13 2.40
C ASN A 76 -4.37 -3.04 1.85
N ASP A 77 -5.24 -3.54 2.74
CA ASP A 77 -6.30 -4.49 2.39
C ASP A 77 -7.35 -3.80 1.52
N GLY A 78 -7.69 -4.37 0.35
CA GLY A 78 -8.59 -3.77 -0.64
C GLY A 78 -8.04 -2.54 -1.39
N THR A 79 -6.89 -1.96 -0.98
CA THR A 79 -6.25 -0.84 -1.67
C THR A 79 -5.01 -1.26 -2.45
N LEU A 80 -4.16 -2.10 -1.88
CA LEU A 80 -2.92 -2.59 -2.51
C LEU A 80 -3.00 -4.06 -2.91
N TRP A 81 -3.80 -4.86 -2.21
CA TRP A 81 -4.02 -6.26 -2.50
C TRP A 81 -5.45 -6.71 -2.16
N VAL A 82 -5.82 -7.92 -2.55
CA VAL A 82 -7.13 -8.51 -2.29
C VAL A 82 -7.42 -8.63 -0.78
N GLU A 83 -8.68 -8.34 -0.39
CA GLU A 83 -9.15 -8.48 0.99
C GLU A 83 -10.34 -9.45 1.15
N GLN A 84 -11.03 -9.78 0.08
CA GLN A 84 -12.13 -10.73 0.07
C GLN A 84 -11.63 -12.18 -0.15
N PRO A 85 -12.31 -13.22 0.38
CA PRO A 85 -13.57 -13.16 1.14
C PRO A 85 -13.39 -12.80 2.61
N LEU A 86 -12.14 -12.67 3.08
CA LEU A 86 -11.77 -12.37 4.45
C LEU A 86 -10.38 -11.73 4.45
N TYR A 87 -10.14 -10.77 5.35
CA TYR A 87 -8.82 -10.14 5.50
C TYR A 87 -7.71 -11.20 5.59
N THR A 88 -6.66 -11.02 4.81
CA THR A 88 -5.56 -12.00 4.71
C THR A 88 -4.93 -12.31 6.07
N GLN A 89 -4.76 -11.31 6.93
CA GLN A 89 -4.26 -11.51 8.29
C GLN A 89 -5.19 -12.37 9.13
N PHE A 90 -6.49 -12.29 8.90
CA PHE A 90 -7.46 -13.09 9.64
C PHE A 90 -7.45 -14.55 9.16
N ILE A 91 -7.27 -14.78 7.86
CA ILE A 91 -7.04 -16.15 7.32
C ILE A 91 -5.78 -16.76 7.96
N PHE A 92 -4.69 -15.99 8.01
CA PHE A 92 -3.47 -16.38 8.72
C PHE A 92 -3.73 -16.74 10.18
N ALA A 93 -4.50 -15.93 10.91
CA ALA A 93 -4.82 -16.18 12.30
C ALA A 93 -5.61 -17.50 12.48
N ILE A 94 -6.59 -17.78 11.61
CA ILE A 94 -7.38 -19.01 11.65
C ILE A 94 -6.50 -20.24 11.35
N ASP A 95 -5.68 -20.17 10.29
CA ASP A 95 -4.79 -21.28 9.91
C ASP A 95 -3.81 -21.59 11.05
N ARG A 96 -3.19 -20.55 11.62
CA ARG A 96 -2.30 -20.69 12.76
C ARG A 96 -3.01 -21.25 13.98
N LEU A 97 -4.25 -20.80 14.28
CA LEU A 97 -5.04 -21.33 15.39
C LEU A 97 -5.30 -22.83 15.25
N LYS A 98 -5.61 -23.29 14.03
CA LYS A 98 -5.79 -24.73 13.73
C LYS A 98 -4.51 -25.52 13.98
N GLU A 99 -3.35 -25.00 13.56
CA GLU A 99 -2.05 -25.61 13.84
C GLU A 99 -1.74 -25.67 15.35
N MET A 100 -2.07 -24.60 16.08
CA MET A 100 -1.90 -24.56 17.53
C MET A 100 -2.82 -25.53 18.25
N ALA A 101 -4.10 -25.61 17.86
CA ALA A 101 -5.09 -26.53 18.45
C ALA A 101 -4.73 -28.02 18.22
N ALA A 102 -4.03 -28.35 17.13
CA ALA A 102 -3.51 -29.68 16.91
C ALA A 102 -2.45 -30.12 17.95
N ARG A 103 -1.78 -29.13 18.59
CA ARG A 103 -0.77 -29.36 19.64
C ARG A 103 -1.32 -29.13 21.04
N ASP A 104 -2.33 -28.26 21.16
CA ASP A 104 -3.01 -27.93 22.42
C ASP A 104 -4.53 -27.94 22.20
N PRO A 105 -5.19 -29.12 22.37
CA PRO A 105 -6.63 -29.24 22.19
C PRO A 105 -7.47 -28.38 23.14
N SER A 106 -6.91 -27.89 24.27
CA SER A 106 -7.63 -27.05 25.21
C SER A 106 -8.07 -25.72 24.61
N LEU A 107 -7.43 -25.27 23.52
CA LEU A 107 -7.84 -24.09 22.77
C LEU A 107 -9.27 -24.23 22.22
N ALA A 108 -9.70 -25.45 21.89
CA ALA A 108 -11.05 -25.71 21.40
C ALA A 108 -12.13 -25.70 22.52
N GLU A 109 -11.75 -25.58 23.79
CA GLU A 109 -12.70 -25.40 24.89
C GLU A 109 -13.26 -23.96 24.96
N ARG A 110 -12.58 -23.01 24.34
CA ARG A 110 -13.00 -21.60 24.27
C ARG A 110 -13.96 -21.41 23.08
N PRO A 111 -15.21 -20.95 23.30
CA PRO A 111 -16.25 -20.97 22.26
C PRO A 111 -15.85 -20.27 20.96
N ILE A 112 -15.23 -19.10 21.04
CA ILE A 112 -14.86 -18.33 19.84
C ILE A 112 -13.68 -18.97 19.08
N LEU A 113 -12.71 -19.54 19.79
CA LEU A 113 -11.60 -20.27 19.19
C LEU A 113 -12.11 -21.57 18.54
N LYS A 114 -13.02 -22.28 19.21
CA LYS A 114 -13.65 -23.46 18.63
C LYS A 114 -14.40 -23.14 17.34
N ALA A 115 -15.19 -22.06 17.33
CA ALA A 115 -15.88 -21.62 16.11
C ALA A 115 -14.90 -21.35 14.96
N ALA A 116 -13.77 -20.68 15.24
CA ALA A 116 -12.74 -20.40 14.25
C ALA A 116 -12.04 -21.70 13.76
N ILE A 117 -11.75 -22.63 14.64
CA ILE A 117 -11.15 -23.94 14.32
C ILE A 117 -12.10 -24.75 13.44
N ASP A 118 -13.39 -24.79 13.78
CA ASP A 118 -14.42 -25.52 13.06
C ASP A 118 -14.80 -24.85 11.71
N GLY A 119 -14.35 -23.60 11.48
CA GLY A 119 -14.68 -22.82 10.29
C GLY A 119 -16.08 -22.20 10.33
N ASP A 120 -16.71 -22.12 11.51
CA ASP A 120 -17.99 -21.40 11.69
C ASP A 120 -17.75 -19.88 11.71
N MET A 121 -17.57 -19.34 10.52
CA MET A 121 -17.33 -17.90 10.34
C MET A 121 -18.51 -17.05 10.79
N ARG A 122 -19.74 -17.61 10.81
CA ARG A 122 -20.92 -16.90 11.29
C ARG A 122 -20.82 -16.66 12.80
N ALA A 123 -20.47 -17.68 13.56
CA ALA A 123 -20.25 -17.56 15.00
C ALA A 123 -19.06 -16.65 15.32
N VAL A 124 -17.97 -16.74 14.54
CA VAL A 124 -16.80 -15.87 14.69
C VAL A 124 -17.18 -14.41 14.50
N MET A 125 -17.91 -14.07 13.43
CA MET A 125 -18.37 -12.69 13.16
C MET A 125 -19.37 -12.20 14.21
N ALA A 126 -20.24 -13.10 14.72
CA ALA A 126 -21.16 -12.78 15.83
C ALA A 126 -20.44 -12.44 17.14
N GLY A 127 -19.20 -12.92 17.33
CA GLY A 127 -18.34 -12.59 18.46
C GLY A 127 -17.85 -11.14 18.46
N GLY A 128 -18.01 -10.44 17.33
CA GLY A 128 -17.64 -9.04 17.15
C GLY A 128 -16.16 -8.77 17.44
N GLU A 129 -15.83 -7.51 17.78
CA GLU A 129 -14.45 -7.08 18.07
C GLU A 129 -13.76 -7.89 19.17
N ARG A 130 -14.51 -8.31 20.20
CA ARG A 130 -13.97 -9.12 21.29
C ARG A 130 -13.50 -10.49 20.80
N GLY A 131 -14.32 -11.15 19.98
CA GLY A 131 -13.98 -12.47 19.43
C GLY A 131 -12.76 -12.39 18.52
N LEU A 132 -12.70 -11.37 17.66
CA LEU A 132 -11.54 -11.14 16.81
C LEU A 132 -10.28 -10.84 17.62
N ALA A 133 -10.37 -9.98 18.64
CA ALA A 133 -9.26 -9.66 19.53
C ALA A 133 -8.74 -10.90 20.28
N GLU A 134 -9.62 -11.81 20.69
CA GLU A 134 -9.24 -13.07 21.35
C GLU A 134 -8.46 -13.99 20.42
N ILE A 135 -8.92 -14.17 19.18
CA ILE A 135 -8.21 -14.95 18.16
C ILE A 135 -6.83 -14.35 17.88
N ILE A 136 -6.75 -13.03 17.69
CA ILE A 136 -5.49 -12.32 17.45
C ILE A 136 -4.55 -12.44 18.65
N ALA A 137 -5.05 -12.27 19.88
CA ALA A 137 -4.25 -12.39 21.09
C ALA A 137 -3.58 -13.76 21.22
N VAL A 138 -4.33 -14.84 20.92
CA VAL A 138 -3.79 -16.22 20.98
C VAL A 138 -2.78 -16.47 19.86
N THR A 139 -3.06 -16.02 18.66
CA THR A 139 -2.26 -16.36 17.47
C THR A 139 -1.06 -15.44 17.23
N HIS A 140 -1.08 -14.23 17.80
CA HIS A 140 -0.06 -13.21 17.53
C HIS A 140 0.82 -12.86 18.73
N ALA A 141 0.62 -13.50 19.90
CA ALA A 141 1.37 -13.23 21.12
C ALA A 141 2.09 -14.48 21.66
N GLY A 142 2.81 -14.32 22.76
CA GLY A 142 3.51 -15.43 23.41
C GLY A 142 4.82 -15.84 22.73
N MET A 143 5.40 -14.96 21.90
CA MET A 143 6.66 -15.22 21.19
C MET A 143 7.43 -13.90 20.94
N SER A 144 8.69 -14.02 20.49
CA SER A 144 9.44 -12.85 20.04
C SER A 144 8.88 -12.28 18.75
N GLN A 145 9.14 -10.99 18.50
CA GLN A 145 8.77 -10.32 17.25
C GLN A 145 9.39 -11.01 16.02
N ASP A 146 10.65 -11.44 16.14
CA ASP A 146 11.34 -12.12 15.04
C ASP A 146 10.74 -13.49 14.73
N ALA A 147 10.35 -14.24 15.77
CA ALA A 147 9.64 -15.51 15.60
C ALA A 147 8.30 -15.30 14.89
N PHE A 148 7.53 -14.28 15.28
CA PHE A 148 6.28 -13.93 14.62
C PHE A 148 6.49 -13.60 13.14
N ASN A 149 7.48 -12.76 12.80
CA ASN A 149 7.81 -12.40 11.42
C ASN A 149 8.19 -13.63 10.59
N GLY A 150 8.96 -14.56 11.17
CA GLY A 150 9.30 -15.83 10.52
C GLY A 150 8.06 -16.68 10.20
N ILE A 151 7.13 -16.79 11.15
CA ILE A 151 5.88 -17.55 10.98
C ILE A 151 5.01 -16.94 9.88
N VAL A 152 4.84 -15.61 9.86
CA VAL A 152 4.07 -14.89 8.82
C VAL A 152 4.71 -15.12 7.45
N THR A 153 6.03 -14.98 7.35
CA THR A 153 6.77 -15.16 6.09
C THR A 153 6.63 -16.58 5.57
N GLN A 154 6.74 -17.59 6.44
CA GLN A 154 6.56 -18.99 6.07
C GLN A 154 5.14 -19.27 5.58
N TRP A 155 4.12 -18.78 6.29
CA TRP A 155 2.73 -18.93 5.89
C TRP A 155 2.44 -18.29 4.54
N LEU A 156 2.88 -17.06 4.31
CA LEU A 156 2.73 -16.37 3.01
C LEU A 156 3.40 -17.10 1.84
N GLY A 157 4.44 -17.86 2.11
CA GLY A 157 5.12 -18.69 1.10
C GLY A 157 4.29 -19.88 0.62
N THR A 158 3.38 -20.38 1.44
CA THR A 158 2.59 -21.60 1.18
C THR A 158 1.11 -21.34 0.98
N ALA A 159 0.54 -20.35 1.70
CA ALA A 159 -0.87 -20.05 1.68
C ALA A 159 -1.34 -19.55 0.31
N ARG A 160 -2.55 -20.01 -0.06
CA ARG A 160 -3.17 -19.66 -1.32
C ARG A 160 -4.57 -19.13 -1.12
N HIS A 161 -4.88 -18.12 -1.89
CA HIS A 161 -6.21 -17.52 -1.88
C HIS A 161 -7.27 -18.52 -2.39
N PRO A 162 -8.42 -18.69 -1.70
CA PRO A 162 -9.38 -19.74 -2.00
C PRO A 162 -10.00 -19.64 -3.41
N ARG A 163 -10.23 -18.44 -3.91
CA ARG A 163 -10.81 -18.22 -5.25
C ARG A 163 -9.76 -18.31 -6.36
N PHE A 164 -8.61 -17.68 -6.18
CA PHE A 164 -7.63 -17.51 -7.24
C PHE A 164 -6.56 -18.61 -7.27
N ASN A 165 -6.45 -19.42 -6.22
CA ASN A 165 -5.43 -20.46 -6.04
C ASN A 165 -4.00 -19.96 -6.30
N ARG A 166 -3.75 -18.69 -5.94
CA ARG A 166 -2.46 -18.00 -6.05
C ARG A 166 -1.98 -17.57 -4.67
N PRO A 167 -0.66 -17.46 -4.44
CA PRO A 167 -0.14 -16.82 -3.23
C PRO A 167 -0.74 -15.42 -3.04
N PHE A 168 -1.04 -15.04 -1.81
CA PHE A 168 -1.59 -13.71 -1.51
C PHE A 168 -0.68 -12.59 -2.00
N THR A 169 0.64 -12.74 -1.88
CA THR A 169 1.64 -11.78 -2.37
C THR A 169 1.66 -11.60 -3.90
N GLN A 170 0.93 -12.43 -4.65
CA GLN A 170 0.73 -12.27 -6.11
C GLN A 170 -0.63 -11.66 -6.45
N LEU A 171 -1.50 -11.44 -5.47
CA LEU A 171 -2.82 -10.83 -5.64
C LEU A 171 -2.79 -9.35 -5.25
N ILE A 172 -1.73 -8.68 -5.68
CA ILE A 172 -1.49 -7.26 -5.50
C ILE A 172 -2.01 -6.49 -6.71
N TYR A 173 -2.56 -5.31 -6.52
CA TYR A 173 -3.14 -4.56 -7.62
C TYR A 173 -2.06 -3.88 -8.46
N GLN A 174 -1.90 -4.38 -9.68
CA GLN A 174 -0.91 -3.89 -10.64
C GLN A 174 -1.02 -2.37 -10.88
N PRO A 175 -2.22 -1.76 -11.05
CA PRO A 175 -2.34 -0.33 -11.22
C PRO A 175 -1.80 0.47 -10.03
N MET A 176 -2.00 -0.03 -8.79
CA MET A 176 -1.53 0.64 -7.59
C MET A 176 -0.01 0.56 -7.45
N LEU A 177 0.61 -0.57 -7.85
CA LEU A 177 2.07 -0.66 -7.94
C LEU A 177 2.67 0.35 -8.92
N GLU A 178 1.97 0.64 -10.01
CA GLU A 178 2.40 1.65 -10.99
C GLU A 178 2.34 3.05 -10.39
N VAL A 179 1.27 3.37 -9.66
CA VAL A 179 1.14 4.64 -8.91
C VAL A 179 2.25 4.77 -7.87
N MET A 180 2.51 3.74 -7.09
CA MET A 180 3.60 3.76 -6.09
C MET A 180 4.97 3.99 -6.74
N ARG A 181 5.25 3.35 -7.90
CA ARG A 181 6.48 3.56 -8.67
C ARG A 181 6.58 4.98 -9.21
N LEU A 182 5.49 5.51 -9.78
CA LEU A 182 5.42 6.89 -10.24
C LEU A 182 5.73 7.86 -9.11
N LEU A 183 5.04 7.74 -7.98
CA LEU A 183 5.21 8.64 -6.85
C LEU A 183 6.64 8.61 -6.28
N ARG A 184 7.25 7.42 -6.16
CA ARG A 184 8.67 7.31 -5.74
C ARG A 184 9.62 7.99 -6.72
N ARG A 185 9.44 7.79 -8.03
CA ARG A 185 10.25 8.44 -9.06
C ARG A 185 10.15 9.96 -8.99
N GLU A 186 8.97 10.46 -8.63
CA GLU A 186 8.70 11.88 -8.46
C GLU A 186 9.04 12.42 -7.05
N GLY A 187 9.78 11.65 -6.26
CA GLY A 187 10.32 12.07 -4.96
C GLY A 187 9.33 12.00 -3.79
N PHE A 188 8.24 11.26 -3.91
CA PHE A 188 7.33 11.05 -2.79
C PHE A 188 7.84 9.94 -1.86
N ALA A 189 7.76 10.18 -0.56
CA ALA A 189 7.86 9.15 0.45
C ALA A 189 6.54 8.36 0.46
N VAL A 190 6.60 7.08 0.08
CA VAL A 190 5.43 6.18 0.01
C VAL A 190 5.33 5.39 1.30
N TRP A 191 4.17 5.44 1.95
CA TRP A 191 3.86 4.81 3.21
C TRP A 191 2.62 3.91 3.09
N ILE A 192 2.61 2.81 3.83
CA ILE A 192 1.41 2.03 4.08
C ILE A 192 0.83 2.48 5.43
N VAL A 193 -0.51 2.71 5.49
CA VAL A 193 -1.25 3.09 6.70
C VAL A 193 -2.47 2.18 6.77
N THR A 194 -2.45 1.16 7.61
CA THR A 194 -3.38 0.04 7.58
C THR A 194 -4.05 -0.25 8.92
N GLY A 195 -5.33 -0.63 8.88
CA GLY A 195 -6.04 -1.19 10.04
C GLY A 195 -5.48 -2.55 10.49
N GLY A 196 -4.81 -3.26 9.60
CA GLY A 196 -4.12 -4.52 9.90
C GLY A 196 -2.93 -4.35 10.84
N GLY A 197 -2.43 -5.47 11.36
CA GLY A 197 -1.28 -5.47 12.27
C GLY A 197 0.00 -5.00 11.58
N GLN A 198 0.64 -3.98 12.11
CA GLN A 198 1.86 -3.38 11.57
C GLN A 198 2.93 -4.43 11.26
N GLU A 199 3.17 -5.34 12.20
CA GLU A 199 4.22 -6.36 12.04
C GLU A 199 3.85 -7.46 11.04
N PHE A 200 2.56 -7.74 10.88
CA PHE A 200 2.09 -8.65 9.83
C PHE A 200 2.41 -8.07 8.44
N VAL A 201 2.10 -6.79 8.22
CA VAL A 201 2.36 -6.12 6.93
C VAL A 201 3.86 -5.92 6.69
N ARG A 202 4.64 -5.62 7.72
CA ARG A 202 6.10 -5.52 7.64
C ARG A 202 6.77 -6.79 7.11
N ALA A 203 6.25 -7.96 7.44
CA ALA A 203 6.81 -9.23 6.97
C ALA A 203 6.86 -9.36 5.44
N PHE A 204 6.02 -8.62 4.70
CA PHE A 204 5.97 -8.71 3.24
C PHE A 204 6.04 -7.36 2.49
N SER A 205 5.99 -6.22 3.17
CA SER A 205 5.91 -4.91 2.52
C SER A 205 7.09 -4.62 1.58
N GLN A 206 8.30 -4.96 2.00
CA GLN A 206 9.50 -4.71 1.19
C GLN A 206 9.56 -5.58 -0.07
N PRO A 207 9.45 -6.93 0.00
CA PRO A 207 9.53 -7.77 -1.19
C PRO A 207 8.31 -7.62 -2.11
N THR A 208 7.14 -7.26 -1.58
CA THR A 208 5.89 -7.19 -2.35
C THR A 208 5.67 -5.83 -2.99
N TYR A 209 5.86 -4.75 -2.23
CA TYR A 209 5.56 -3.38 -2.66
C TYR A 209 6.80 -2.50 -2.81
N GLY A 210 7.97 -2.95 -2.35
CA GLY A 210 9.16 -2.12 -2.23
C GLY A 210 9.00 -1.01 -1.19
N VAL A 211 8.17 -1.22 -0.17
CA VAL A 211 8.00 -0.30 0.96
C VAL A 211 8.82 -0.81 2.14
N ALA A 212 9.77 0.01 2.59
CA ALA A 212 10.65 -0.33 3.70
C ALA A 212 9.85 -0.52 5.01
N LEU A 213 10.37 -1.34 5.92
CA LEU A 213 9.69 -1.74 7.17
C LEU A 213 9.33 -0.54 8.05
N ASP A 214 10.17 0.47 8.07
CA ASP A 214 9.99 1.73 8.79
C ASP A 214 8.89 2.63 8.19
N ARG A 215 8.42 2.31 6.98
CA ARG A 215 7.36 3.02 6.27
C ARG A 215 6.01 2.29 6.29
N VAL A 216 5.82 1.43 7.26
CA VAL A 216 4.54 0.78 7.54
C VAL A 216 4.02 1.28 8.88
N VAL A 217 2.86 1.89 8.87
CA VAL A 217 2.04 2.29 10.02
C VAL A 217 0.84 1.36 10.05
N GLY A 218 0.54 0.79 11.21
CA GLY A 218 -0.57 -0.14 11.37
C GLY A 218 -0.96 -0.32 12.83
N SER A 219 -1.94 -1.16 13.08
CA SER A 219 -2.34 -1.53 14.44
C SER A 219 -1.19 -2.22 15.17
N ILE A 220 -0.94 -1.82 16.41
CA ILE A 220 0.23 -2.22 17.18
C ILE A 220 -0.20 -3.19 18.28
N GLY A 221 0.36 -4.39 18.27
CA GLY A 221 0.31 -5.30 19.41
C GLY A 221 1.32 -4.89 20.49
N LYS A 222 0.93 -4.98 21.76
CA LYS A 222 1.81 -4.63 22.86
C LYS A 222 3.05 -5.53 22.88
N THR A 223 4.21 -4.94 23.10
CA THR A 223 5.49 -5.65 23.23
C THR A 223 6.22 -5.23 24.50
N GLU A 224 7.11 -6.07 24.96
CA GLU A 224 8.06 -5.76 26.04
C GLU A 224 9.49 -6.14 25.63
N PHE A 225 10.44 -5.39 26.12
CA PHE A 225 11.86 -5.74 25.98
C PHE A 225 12.21 -6.84 26.97
N ARG A 226 12.90 -7.87 26.50
CA ARG A 226 13.47 -8.94 27.33
C ARG A 226 14.95 -9.10 27.08
N LEU A 227 15.74 -9.25 28.16
CA LEU A 227 17.11 -9.71 28.10
C LEU A 227 17.13 -11.18 28.49
N LEU A 228 17.63 -12.03 27.60
CA LEU A 228 17.67 -13.47 27.77
C LEU A 228 18.92 -13.89 28.58
N PRO A 229 18.91 -15.09 29.22
CA PRO A 229 20.06 -15.56 30.01
C PRO A 229 21.37 -15.70 29.22
N ASP A 230 21.30 -15.88 27.90
CA ASP A 230 22.45 -15.94 26.98
C ASP A 230 22.99 -14.57 26.55
N GLY A 231 22.43 -13.48 27.12
CA GLY A 231 22.82 -12.10 26.81
C GLY A 231 22.17 -11.52 25.56
N LYS A 232 21.35 -12.26 24.83
CA LYS A 232 20.58 -11.73 23.71
C LYS A 232 19.37 -10.97 24.18
N SER A 233 18.88 -10.04 23.37
CA SER A 233 17.65 -9.29 23.63
C SER A 233 16.58 -9.59 22.61
N GLU A 234 15.32 -9.46 23.02
CA GLU A 234 14.18 -9.61 22.13
C GLU A 234 13.08 -8.61 22.48
N LEU A 235 12.22 -8.32 21.50
CA LEU A 235 10.89 -7.75 21.72
C LEU A 235 9.90 -8.90 21.80
N TYR A 236 9.29 -9.08 22.95
CA TYR A 236 8.33 -10.16 23.20
C TYR A 236 6.91 -9.64 23.09
N ARG A 237 6.07 -10.35 22.33
CA ARG A 237 4.68 -9.98 22.03
C ARG A 237 3.74 -10.42 23.14
N LEU A 238 3.00 -9.45 23.69
CA LEU A 238 2.00 -9.65 24.74
C LEU A 238 0.59 -9.79 24.13
N PRO A 239 -0.34 -10.49 24.80
CA PRO A 239 -1.72 -10.69 24.32
C PRO A 239 -2.59 -9.44 24.55
N ALA A 240 -2.14 -8.29 24.07
CA ALA A 240 -2.83 -7.01 24.18
C ALA A 240 -2.58 -6.15 22.94
N ILE A 241 -3.53 -5.31 22.59
CA ILE A 241 -3.42 -4.28 21.56
C ILE A 241 -3.00 -2.98 22.25
N GLU A 242 -1.98 -2.33 21.71
CA GLU A 242 -1.51 -1.02 22.19
C GLU A 242 -2.20 0.14 21.45
N ALA A 243 -2.36 0.00 20.12
CA ALA A 243 -3.02 1.01 19.29
C ALA A 243 -3.74 0.34 18.10
N VAL A 244 -4.90 0.90 17.76
CA VAL A 244 -5.65 0.53 16.54
C VAL A 244 -5.48 1.65 15.51
N ASP A 245 -5.00 1.30 14.30
CA ASP A 245 -4.74 2.24 13.21
C ASP A 245 -5.83 2.16 12.14
N ASP A 246 -7.08 2.24 12.56
CA ASP A 246 -8.27 2.26 11.69
C ASP A 246 -9.14 3.47 11.97
N GLY A 247 -9.90 3.94 10.96
CA GLY A 247 -10.71 5.15 11.07
C GLY A 247 -9.90 6.33 11.63
N PRO A 248 -10.32 6.93 12.77
CA PRO A 248 -9.61 8.03 13.41
C PRO A 248 -8.19 7.66 13.88
N GLY A 249 -7.87 6.39 14.02
CA GLY A 249 -6.51 5.91 14.34
C GLY A 249 -5.50 6.22 13.23
N LYS A 250 -5.89 6.12 11.95
CA LYS A 250 -4.99 6.37 10.82
C LYS A 250 -4.34 7.76 10.84
N PRO A 251 -5.06 8.89 10.96
CA PRO A 251 -4.41 10.19 11.10
C PRO A 251 -3.55 10.33 12.37
N VAL A 252 -3.89 9.64 13.46
CA VAL A 252 -3.07 9.61 14.68
C VAL A 252 -1.76 8.88 14.42
N GLY A 253 -1.80 7.72 13.77
CA GLY A 253 -0.62 6.96 13.34
C GLY A 253 0.25 7.76 12.38
N ILE A 254 -0.35 8.41 11.36
CA ILE A 254 0.37 9.32 10.44
C ILE A 254 1.07 10.44 11.22
N GLY A 255 0.37 11.07 12.18
CA GLY A 255 0.96 12.12 13.03
C GLY A 255 2.15 11.61 13.84
N ARG A 256 2.04 10.42 14.41
CA ARG A 256 3.06 9.80 15.29
C ARG A 256 4.29 9.34 14.52
N PHE A 257 4.12 8.66 13.37
CA PHE A 257 5.21 7.96 12.69
C PHE A 257 5.74 8.72 11.46
N ILE A 258 4.88 9.48 10.76
CA ILE A 258 5.27 10.25 9.58
C ILE A 258 5.54 11.72 9.93
N GLY A 259 4.80 12.28 10.90
CA GLY A 259 4.94 13.67 11.36
C GLY A 259 4.47 14.72 10.36
N ARG A 260 3.78 14.32 9.29
CA ARG A 260 3.32 15.21 8.20
C ARG A 260 2.01 14.72 7.61
N ARG A 261 1.18 15.68 7.16
CA ARG A 261 -0.02 15.34 6.39
C ARG A 261 0.36 14.83 4.99
N PRO A 262 -0.29 13.77 4.51
CA PRO A 262 -0.07 13.30 3.14
C PRO A 262 -0.45 14.33 2.09
N THR A 263 0.24 14.33 0.97
CA THR A 263 -0.14 15.07 -0.24
C THR A 263 -1.20 14.31 -1.03
N ILE A 264 -1.14 12.99 -0.97
CA ILE A 264 -2.09 12.07 -1.62
C ILE A 264 -2.33 10.88 -0.69
N ALA A 265 -3.60 10.45 -0.60
CA ALA A 265 -4.02 9.30 0.20
C ALA A 265 -4.94 8.39 -0.61
N PHE A 266 -4.74 7.08 -0.48
CA PHE A 266 -5.53 6.05 -1.12
C PHE A 266 -6.11 5.10 -0.07
N GLY A 267 -7.40 4.79 -0.21
CA GLY A 267 -8.10 3.82 0.59
C GLY A 267 -9.16 3.11 -0.23
N ASN A 268 -9.97 2.23 0.39
CA ASN A 268 -11.06 1.54 -0.28
C ASN A 268 -12.30 1.37 0.61
N SER A 269 -12.23 1.76 1.86
CA SER A 269 -13.29 1.51 2.85
C SER A 269 -13.64 2.73 3.69
N ASP A 270 -14.71 2.64 4.47
CA ASP A 270 -15.09 3.66 5.44
C ASP A 270 -14.03 3.90 6.53
N GLY A 271 -13.16 2.91 6.78
CA GLY A 271 -12.00 3.03 7.67
C GLY A 271 -10.91 3.98 7.17
N ASP A 272 -10.99 4.43 5.91
CA ASP A 272 -10.02 5.34 5.30
C ASP A 272 -10.49 6.80 5.26
N ILE A 273 -11.75 7.05 5.62
CA ILE A 273 -12.36 8.39 5.52
C ILE A 273 -11.50 9.43 6.23
N GLU A 274 -11.10 9.16 7.47
CA GLU A 274 -10.35 10.10 8.28
C GLU A 274 -8.90 10.30 7.75
N MET A 275 -8.30 9.28 7.15
CA MET A 275 -7.02 9.42 6.45
C MET A 275 -7.13 10.34 5.23
N LEU A 276 -8.18 10.17 4.41
CA LEU A 276 -8.43 11.02 3.25
C LEU A 276 -8.76 12.46 3.68
N GLN A 277 -9.59 12.64 4.71
CA GLN A 277 -9.86 13.95 5.30
C GLN A 277 -8.58 14.62 5.80
N PHE A 278 -7.74 13.87 6.52
CA PHE A 278 -6.48 14.40 7.05
C PHE A 278 -5.54 14.85 5.93
N ALA A 279 -5.51 14.15 4.81
CA ALA A 279 -4.73 14.54 3.64
C ALA A 279 -5.32 15.78 2.97
N THR A 280 -6.63 15.81 2.71
CA THR A 280 -7.26 16.78 1.78
C THR A 280 -7.74 18.07 2.42
N THR A 281 -7.88 18.15 3.74
CA THR A 281 -8.28 19.39 4.45
C THR A 281 -7.13 20.36 4.71
N SER A 282 -5.94 20.12 4.11
CA SER A 282 -4.78 21.02 4.17
C SER A 282 -4.73 21.93 2.94
N PRO A 283 -4.15 23.15 3.07
CA PRO A 283 -3.89 24.02 1.93
C PRO A 283 -3.00 23.39 0.85
N GLY A 284 -3.11 23.89 -0.38
CA GLY A 284 -2.34 23.45 -1.54
C GLY A 284 -2.96 22.27 -2.26
N ALA A 285 -2.28 21.79 -3.30
CA ALA A 285 -2.75 20.66 -4.08
C ALA A 285 -2.74 19.35 -3.26
N ARG A 286 -3.90 18.74 -3.10
CA ARG A 286 -4.13 17.49 -2.35
C ARG A 286 -5.06 16.59 -3.13
N LEU A 287 -4.98 15.28 -2.88
CA LEU A 287 -5.86 14.32 -3.54
C LEU A 287 -6.16 13.14 -2.60
N GLY A 288 -7.44 12.85 -2.42
CA GLY A 288 -7.95 11.65 -1.77
C GLY A 288 -8.60 10.75 -2.81
N LEU A 289 -8.33 9.44 -2.75
CA LEU A 289 -8.89 8.48 -3.69
C LEU A 289 -9.39 7.23 -2.96
N PHE A 290 -10.57 6.76 -3.39
CA PHE A 290 -11.07 5.44 -3.03
C PHE A 290 -10.99 4.48 -4.20
N VAL A 291 -10.52 3.26 -3.95
CA VAL A 291 -10.69 2.12 -4.85
C VAL A 291 -12.06 1.53 -4.61
N HIS A 292 -12.93 1.57 -5.62
CA HIS A 292 -14.25 0.98 -5.59
C HIS A 292 -14.20 -0.38 -6.28
N HIS A 293 -14.57 -1.42 -5.52
CA HIS A 293 -14.58 -2.79 -5.96
C HIS A 293 -15.90 -3.10 -6.70
N ASP A 294 -15.90 -2.92 -8.01
CA ASP A 294 -17.08 -3.08 -8.88
C ASP A 294 -16.87 -4.13 -10.01
N ASP A 295 -15.85 -4.98 -9.88
CA ASP A 295 -15.49 -5.99 -10.90
C ASP A 295 -15.57 -7.42 -10.36
N ALA A 296 -16.77 -7.96 -10.31
CA ALA A 296 -17.02 -9.33 -9.86
C ALA A 296 -16.37 -10.42 -10.76
N VAL A 297 -15.96 -10.07 -11.98
CA VAL A 297 -15.39 -11.02 -12.95
C VAL A 297 -13.90 -11.22 -12.69
N ARG A 298 -13.14 -10.13 -12.63
CA ARG A 298 -11.68 -10.16 -12.49
C ARG A 298 -11.22 -10.19 -11.04
N GLU A 299 -12.07 -9.67 -10.11
CA GLU A 299 -11.83 -9.60 -8.68
C GLU A 299 -13.16 -9.87 -7.93
N TYR A 300 -13.52 -9.15 -6.92
CA TYR A 300 -14.81 -9.18 -6.23
C TYR A 300 -15.55 -7.86 -6.46
N ALA A 301 -16.88 -7.89 -6.39
CA ALA A 301 -17.69 -6.67 -6.34
C ALA A 301 -18.35 -6.57 -4.98
N TYR A 302 -18.10 -5.48 -4.27
CA TYR A 302 -18.64 -5.17 -2.97
C TYR A 302 -18.50 -3.68 -2.67
N ASP A 303 -19.41 -3.13 -1.88
CA ASP A 303 -19.35 -1.74 -1.42
C ASP A 303 -20.13 -1.53 -0.11
N ARG A 304 -21.41 -1.11 -0.17
CA ARG A 304 -22.19 -0.64 0.99
C ARG A 304 -22.64 -1.75 1.94
N ASP A 305 -22.95 -2.93 1.40
CA ASP A 305 -23.63 -4.02 2.12
C ASP A 305 -22.70 -5.16 2.53
N THR A 306 -21.41 -4.88 2.65
CA THR A 306 -20.39 -5.87 3.07
C THR A 306 -19.87 -5.59 4.48
N HIS A 307 -19.36 -6.64 5.15
CA HIS A 307 -18.66 -6.50 6.42
C HIS A 307 -17.14 -6.29 6.22
N ILE A 308 -16.59 -6.77 5.10
CA ILE A 308 -15.17 -6.63 4.76
C ILE A 308 -15.05 -5.57 3.68
N GLY A 309 -14.24 -4.54 3.92
CA GLY A 309 -14.01 -3.46 2.95
C GLY A 309 -15.26 -2.59 2.66
N ARG A 310 -16.12 -2.38 3.67
CA ARG A 310 -17.35 -1.59 3.50
C ARG A 310 -17.02 -0.17 3.08
N LEU A 311 -17.58 0.26 1.94
CA LEU A 311 -17.47 1.61 1.40
C LEU A 311 -18.85 2.23 1.20
N ASP A 312 -19.47 2.67 2.28
CA ASP A 312 -20.82 3.26 2.27
C ASP A 312 -20.77 4.78 2.47
N ARG A 313 -20.26 5.20 3.64
CA ARG A 313 -20.08 6.61 3.97
C ARG A 313 -19.09 7.28 3.04
N GLY A 314 -18.00 6.59 2.70
CA GLY A 314 -16.98 7.08 1.80
C GLY A 314 -17.53 7.43 0.42
N LEU A 315 -18.33 6.56 -0.20
CA LEU A 315 -19.01 6.85 -1.48
C LEU A 315 -20.00 8.03 -1.38
N THR A 316 -20.66 8.17 -0.24
CA THR A 316 -21.59 9.27 -0.01
C THR A 316 -20.88 10.61 0.17
N LEU A 317 -19.72 10.61 0.83
CA LEU A 317 -18.93 11.81 1.12
C LEU A 317 -18.06 12.26 -0.06
N ALA A 318 -17.58 11.33 -0.89
CA ALA A 318 -16.59 11.59 -1.92
C ALA A 318 -16.92 12.77 -2.84
N PRO A 319 -18.14 12.95 -3.38
CA PRO A 319 -18.46 14.07 -4.26
C PRO A 319 -18.29 15.43 -3.59
N ALA A 320 -18.80 15.58 -2.37
CA ALA A 320 -18.72 16.84 -1.62
C ALA A 320 -17.30 17.15 -1.13
N ALA A 321 -16.52 16.12 -0.83
CA ALA A 321 -15.12 16.24 -0.40
C ALA A 321 -14.14 16.40 -1.58
N GLY A 322 -14.60 16.28 -2.82
CA GLY A 322 -13.75 16.32 -4.01
C GLY A 322 -12.81 15.11 -4.12
N TRP A 323 -13.18 13.98 -3.51
CA TRP A 323 -12.38 12.74 -3.62
C TRP A 323 -12.70 12.00 -4.91
N THR A 324 -11.69 11.38 -5.47
CA THR A 324 -11.83 10.58 -6.68
C THR A 324 -12.18 9.14 -6.32
N VAL A 325 -13.23 8.61 -6.92
CA VAL A 325 -13.59 7.20 -6.81
C VAL A 325 -13.05 6.47 -8.05
N ILE A 326 -12.16 5.51 -7.84
CA ILE A 326 -11.54 4.68 -8.88
C ILE A 326 -12.42 3.46 -9.08
N SER A 327 -13.01 3.29 -10.26
CA SER A 327 -13.72 2.06 -10.62
C SER A 327 -12.72 0.99 -11.06
N MET A 328 -12.62 -0.08 -10.31
CA MET A 328 -11.75 -1.21 -10.68
C MET A 328 -12.10 -1.77 -12.07
N LYS A 329 -13.39 -1.82 -12.39
CA LYS A 329 -13.93 -2.30 -13.67
C LYS A 329 -13.63 -1.36 -14.84
N ASN A 330 -13.80 -0.05 -14.63
CA ASN A 330 -13.78 0.93 -15.71
C ASN A 330 -12.44 1.67 -15.86
N ASP A 331 -11.67 1.85 -14.75
CA ASP A 331 -10.41 2.59 -14.77
C ASP A 331 -9.19 1.67 -14.93
N TRP A 332 -9.31 0.37 -14.65
CA TRP A 332 -8.18 -0.56 -14.71
C TRP A 332 -8.26 -1.51 -15.90
N LEU A 333 -7.20 -1.55 -16.69
CA LEU A 333 -7.03 -2.52 -17.79
C LEU A 333 -6.64 -3.90 -17.25
N LYS A 334 -5.90 -3.93 -16.15
CA LYS A 334 -5.35 -5.12 -15.52
C LYS A 334 -5.52 -5.02 -14.01
N ILE A 335 -5.85 -6.14 -13.35
CA ILE A 335 -5.99 -6.17 -11.88
C ILE A 335 -4.67 -6.62 -11.24
N PHE A 336 -4.21 -7.84 -11.53
CA PHE A 336 -3.04 -8.45 -10.90
C PHE A 336 -1.84 -8.54 -11.84
N PRO A 337 -0.60 -8.56 -11.34
CA PRO A 337 0.58 -8.91 -12.14
C PRO A 337 0.46 -10.30 -12.76
N GLY A 338 1.03 -10.49 -13.96
CA GLY A 338 1.08 -11.81 -14.61
C GLY A 338 -0.27 -12.30 -15.21
N GLY A 339 -1.32 -11.49 -15.21
CA GLY A 339 -2.61 -11.75 -15.84
C GLY A 339 -2.70 -11.09 -17.21
#